data_75a6418b86fc723c6a037e1dcf73630d
#
_entry.id   75a6418b86fc723c6a037e1dcf73630d
#
_cell.length_a   1.000
_cell.length_b   1.000
_cell.length_c   1.000
_cell.angle_alpha   90.00
_cell.angle_beta   90.00
_cell.angle_gamma   90.00
#
_symmetry.space_group_name_H-M   'P 1'
#
loop_
_entity.id
_entity.type
_entity.pdbx_description
1 polymer ?
#
loop_
_entity_poly.entity_id
_entity_poly.type
_entity_poly.pdbx_seq_one_letter_code
_entity_poly.pdbx_strand_id
1 'polypeptide(L)'
;MLENWFAPIAMHQIVRAPLDAWQLGARIRVHAGDEFPSLKGVRLAIVGVGASDADAVRSQLFTLGFPFEGLKIADLGNIRNDNLSFLIPVLSELIQNRILPLVIGNDLYFGLSLYKALAGIVGQLNLVLVDAEIPFQQHSTQERNEAFQALLSSKESGLFHLSLLGYQTHYTSPETVRMLENMNADLLRLGMVKANLPEIEPFIRDGDLQLVHINALKQAEAPGQVNPSPSGLTVEDSCQICRYAGMSDKLKAFGLFGFRHEYDHRNATSQAVAQMVWYFFDGFYHRKGDFPASFDGLVEYIVELKQADYPLTFWKSQKTGRWWIQAPAGTSDNPQRHHLIPCSYADYKMACQDELPERLLSAFKRFF
;
A
#
# COMPACT_ATOMS: atom_id res chain seq x y z
N MET A 1 -19.75 -7.22 -16.34
CA MET A 1 -20.57 -7.47 -15.12
C MET A 1 -19.65 -8.16 -14.11
N LEU A 2 -19.30 -7.44 -13.05
CA LEU A 2 -18.36 -7.92 -12.02
C LEU A 2 -18.85 -9.14 -11.23
N GLU A 3 -20.15 -9.26 -11.08
CA GLU A 3 -20.83 -10.33 -10.32
C GLU A 3 -20.30 -11.75 -10.63
N ASN A 4 -20.10 -12.06 -11.90
CA ASN A 4 -19.66 -13.40 -12.33
C ASN A 4 -18.22 -13.76 -11.90
N TRP A 5 -17.45 -12.79 -11.48
CA TRP A 5 -16.06 -12.97 -11.08
C TRP A 5 -15.90 -13.36 -9.60
N PHE A 6 -16.93 -13.09 -8.79
CA PHE A 6 -16.89 -13.27 -7.35
C PHE A 6 -17.78 -14.40 -6.87
N ALA A 7 -17.32 -15.13 -5.88
CA ALA A 7 -18.11 -16.02 -5.06
C ALA A 7 -18.63 -15.24 -3.83
N PRO A 8 -19.91 -15.42 -3.47
CA PRO A 8 -20.49 -14.78 -2.30
C PRO A 8 -19.85 -15.30 -1.00
N ILE A 9 -19.94 -14.49 0.03
CA ILE A 9 -19.46 -14.81 1.37
C ILE A 9 -20.51 -15.62 2.10
N ALA A 10 -20.13 -16.75 2.66
CA ALA A 10 -20.99 -17.56 3.53
C ALA A 10 -21.06 -16.93 4.94
N MET A 11 -21.88 -15.90 5.10
CA MET A 11 -21.97 -15.10 6.33
C MET A 11 -22.18 -15.96 7.59
N HIS A 12 -22.97 -17.05 7.52
CA HIS A 12 -23.21 -17.95 8.65
C HIS A 12 -21.96 -18.71 9.11
N GLN A 13 -20.93 -18.83 8.27
CA GLN A 13 -19.65 -19.45 8.62
C GLN A 13 -18.66 -18.42 9.21
N ILE A 14 -18.76 -17.17 8.79
CA ILE A 14 -17.84 -16.08 9.18
C ILE A 14 -18.31 -15.41 10.48
N VAL A 15 -19.60 -15.16 10.59
CA VAL A 15 -20.20 -14.43 11.72
C VAL A 15 -20.94 -15.40 12.62
N ARG A 16 -20.41 -15.66 13.81
CA ARG A 16 -20.95 -16.64 14.77
C ARG A 16 -22.15 -16.15 15.57
N ALA A 17 -22.31 -14.81 15.68
CA ALA A 17 -23.41 -14.16 16.38
C ALA A 17 -23.94 -12.99 15.55
N PRO A 18 -25.19 -12.57 15.74
CA PRO A 18 -25.71 -11.38 15.07
C PRO A 18 -24.81 -10.17 15.31
N LEU A 19 -24.52 -9.42 14.24
CA LEU A 19 -23.71 -8.21 14.33
C LEU A 19 -24.54 -7.05 14.87
N ASP A 20 -23.95 -6.28 15.77
CA ASP A 20 -24.51 -5.03 16.24
C ASP A 20 -24.50 -3.95 15.15
N ALA A 21 -25.44 -3.03 15.18
CA ALA A 21 -25.60 -1.96 14.18
C ALA A 21 -24.38 -1.01 14.07
N TRP A 22 -23.48 -0.99 15.06
CA TRP A 22 -22.25 -0.19 15.07
C TRP A 22 -21.04 -0.94 14.47
N GLN A 23 -21.17 -2.24 14.23
CA GLN A 23 -20.08 -3.07 13.71
C GLN A 23 -19.97 -2.97 12.18
N LEU A 24 -18.75 -3.11 11.68
CA LEU A 24 -18.39 -2.94 10.28
C LEU A 24 -19.22 -3.84 9.36
N GLY A 25 -19.32 -5.13 9.68
CA GLY A 25 -20.07 -6.09 8.84
C GLY A 25 -21.57 -5.80 8.72
N ALA A 26 -22.17 -5.05 9.68
CA ALA A 26 -23.55 -4.58 9.58
C ALA A 26 -23.70 -3.26 8.81
N ARG A 27 -22.60 -2.54 8.53
CA ARG A 27 -22.60 -1.19 7.94
C ARG A 27 -22.13 -1.14 6.50
N ILE A 28 -21.31 -2.09 6.07
CA ILE A 28 -20.80 -2.18 4.70
C ILE A 28 -21.75 -3.02 3.83
N ARG A 29 -21.59 -2.90 2.52
CA ARG A 29 -22.33 -3.75 1.57
C ARG A 29 -21.56 -5.03 1.35
N VAL A 30 -22.15 -6.18 1.64
CA VAL A 30 -21.49 -7.48 1.53
C VAL A 30 -22.15 -8.31 0.43
N HIS A 31 -21.34 -8.89 -0.44
CA HIS A 31 -21.80 -9.92 -1.38
C HIS A 31 -22.06 -11.21 -0.60
N ALA A 32 -23.29 -11.39 -0.18
CA ALA A 32 -23.76 -12.56 0.56
C ALA A 32 -25.00 -13.15 -0.14
N GLY A 33 -25.02 -14.46 -0.35
CA GLY A 33 -26.08 -15.11 -1.12
C GLY A 33 -26.05 -14.75 -2.61
N ASP A 34 -27.20 -14.64 -3.23
CA ASP A 34 -27.34 -14.48 -4.69
C ASP A 34 -27.30 -13.02 -5.15
N GLU A 35 -27.26 -12.06 -4.22
CA GLU A 35 -27.34 -10.63 -4.56
C GLU A 35 -25.97 -9.97 -4.51
N PHE A 36 -25.46 -9.54 -5.68
CA PHE A 36 -24.23 -8.76 -5.76
C PHE A 36 -24.47 -7.31 -5.30
N PRO A 37 -23.59 -6.74 -4.45
CA PRO A 37 -23.82 -5.42 -3.88
C PRO A 37 -23.74 -4.31 -4.93
N SER A 38 -24.68 -3.35 -4.86
CA SER A 38 -24.63 -2.16 -5.70
C SER A 38 -23.36 -1.35 -5.42
N LEU A 39 -22.58 -1.05 -6.46
CA LEU A 39 -21.35 -0.24 -6.36
C LEU A 39 -21.60 1.26 -6.44
N LYS A 40 -22.85 1.72 -6.52
CA LYS A 40 -23.18 3.15 -6.61
C LYS A 40 -22.67 3.92 -5.37
N GLY A 41 -21.70 4.80 -5.61
CA GLY A 41 -21.06 5.65 -4.60
C GLY A 41 -20.09 4.92 -3.67
N VAL A 42 -19.78 3.65 -3.95
CA VAL A 42 -18.71 2.91 -3.25
C VAL A 42 -17.36 3.55 -3.57
N ARG A 43 -16.51 3.70 -2.55
CA ARG A 43 -15.16 4.26 -2.65
C ARG A 43 -14.07 3.23 -2.42
N LEU A 44 -14.38 2.18 -1.67
CA LEU A 44 -13.48 1.09 -1.31
C LEU A 44 -14.17 -0.24 -1.58
N ALA A 45 -13.44 -1.19 -2.20
CA ALA A 45 -13.93 -2.54 -2.42
C ALA A 45 -12.96 -3.57 -1.83
N ILE A 46 -13.43 -4.42 -0.92
CA ILE A 46 -12.67 -5.56 -0.40
C ILE A 46 -12.80 -6.71 -1.40
N VAL A 47 -11.67 -7.31 -1.75
CA VAL A 47 -11.56 -8.47 -2.64
C VAL A 47 -10.73 -9.55 -1.95
N GLY A 48 -11.29 -10.74 -1.79
CA GLY A 48 -10.59 -11.90 -1.23
C GLY A 48 -9.96 -12.77 -2.31
N VAL A 49 -8.72 -13.23 -2.06
CA VAL A 49 -8.01 -14.24 -2.84
C VAL A 49 -7.52 -15.32 -1.89
N GLY A 50 -7.83 -16.61 -2.19
CA GLY A 50 -7.69 -17.68 -1.19
C GLY A 50 -8.81 -17.60 -0.15
N ALA A 51 -9.96 -18.18 -0.46
CA ALA A 51 -11.22 -17.95 0.27
C ALA A 51 -11.10 -18.17 1.78
N SER A 52 -10.50 -19.28 2.24
CA SER A 52 -10.37 -19.60 3.66
C SER A 52 -9.57 -18.54 4.43
N ASP A 53 -8.50 -18.03 3.82
CA ASP A 53 -7.62 -17.04 4.43
C ASP A 53 -8.32 -15.68 4.53
N ALA A 54 -8.93 -15.22 3.43
CA ALA A 54 -9.68 -13.97 3.41
C ALA A 54 -10.90 -14.00 4.34
N ASP A 55 -11.60 -15.13 4.44
CA ASP A 55 -12.77 -15.30 5.30
C ASP A 55 -12.41 -15.31 6.78
N ALA A 56 -11.25 -15.87 7.14
CA ALA A 56 -10.72 -15.77 8.49
C ALA A 56 -10.46 -14.32 8.91
N VAL A 57 -9.91 -13.49 8.02
CA VAL A 57 -9.75 -12.04 8.27
C VAL A 57 -11.12 -11.36 8.40
N ARG A 58 -12.08 -11.65 7.52
CA ARG A 58 -13.43 -11.09 7.58
C ARG A 58 -14.13 -11.39 8.89
N SER A 59 -13.95 -12.60 9.44
CA SER A 59 -14.55 -13.00 10.71
C SER A 59 -14.15 -12.09 11.87
N GLN A 60 -12.94 -11.51 11.81
CA GLN A 60 -12.45 -10.55 12.79
C GLN A 60 -12.83 -9.12 12.41
N LEU A 61 -12.67 -8.75 11.13
CA LEU A 61 -12.92 -7.40 10.63
C LEU A 61 -14.38 -6.98 10.81
N PHE A 62 -15.34 -7.87 10.52
CA PHE A 62 -16.75 -7.54 10.58
C PHE A 62 -17.24 -7.23 11.99
N THR A 63 -16.54 -7.67 13.03
CA THR A 63 -16.87 -7.38 14.43
C THR A 63 -16.29 -6.05 14.93
N LEU A 64 -15.39 -5.42 14.17
CA LEU A 64 -14.82 -4.13 14.55
C LEU A 64 -15.83 -2.98 14.33
N GLY A 65 -15.62 -1.87 15.03
CA GLY A 65 -16.49 -0.69 14.93
C GLY A 65 -16.41 0.00 13.55
N PHE A 66 -17.50 0.63 13.13
CA PHE A 66 -17.58 1.42 11.91
C PHE A 66 -17.94 2.89 12.19
N PRO A 67 -16.96 3.73 12.57
CA PRO A 67 -17.19 5.17 12.84
C PRO A 67 -17.14 6.03 11.57
N PHE A 68 -17.04 5.46 10.37
CA PHE A 68 -16.77 6.12 9.09
C PHE A 68 -18.06 6.62 8.43
N GLU A 69 -18.70 7.61 9.03
CA GLU A 69 -20.00 8.11 8.57
C GLU A 69 -19.93 8.64 7.13
N GLY A 70 -20.87 8.19 6.28
CA GLY A 70 -20.90 8.57 4.86
C GLY A 70 -19.93 7.81 3.93
N LEU A 71 -18.94 7.10 4.46
CA LEU A 71 -18.04 6.27 3.65
C LEU A 71 -18.76 4.98 3.23
N LYS A 72 -18.84 4.75 1.91
CA LYS A 72 -19.44 3.54 1.35
C LYS A 72 -18.35 2.54 0.97
N ILE A 73 -18.35 1.41 1.64
CA ILE A 73 -17.46 0.27 1.40
C ILE A 73 -18.30 -0.90 0.92
N ALA A 74 -17.78 -1.69 -0.03
CA ALA A 74 -18.36 -2.96 -0.44
C ALA A 74 -17.33 -4.09 -0.23
N ASP A 75 -17.78 -5.22 0.30
CA ASP A 75 -17.03 -6.47 0.24
C ASP A 75 -17.62 -7.32 -0.88
N LEU A 76 -16.81 -7.56 -1.92
CA LEU A 76 -17.26 -8.24 -3.14
C LEU A 76 -17.19 -9.76 -3.02
N GLY A 77 -16.67 -10.27 -1.89
CA GLY A 77 -16.46 -11.69 -1.68
C GLY A 77 -15.11 -12.16 -2.21
N ASN A 78 -15.02 -13.45 -2.52
CA ASN A 78 -13.80 -14.09 -2.97
C ASN A 78 -13.80 -14.24 -4.50
N ILE A 79 -12.63 -14.00 -5.11
CA ILE A 79 -12.47 -14.26 -6.53
C ILE A 79 -12.69 -15.76 -6.83
N ARG A 80 -13.38 -16.09 -7.93
CA ARG A 80 -13.70 -17.49 -8.27
C ARG A 80 -12.51 -18.26 -8.82
N ASN A 81 -11.50 -17.55 -9.33
CA ASN A 81 -10.32 -18.17 -9.94
C ASN A 81 -9.07 -17.39 -9.54
N ASP A 82 -8.16 -18.05 -8.86
CA ASP A 82 -6.90 -17.49 -8.33
C ASP A 82 -5.81 -17.32 -9.41
N ASN A 83 -6.20 -17.03 -10.67
CA ASN A 83 -5.27 -16.74 -11.74
C ASN A 83 -5.08 -15.22 -11.89
N LEU A 84 -3.83 -14.76 -12.04
CA LEU A 84 -3.52 -13.33 -12.25
C LEU A 84 -4.29 -12.73 -13.43
N SER A 85 -4.38 -13.45 -14.55
CA SER A 85 -5.08 -12.99 -15.75
C SER A 85 -6.58 -12.81 -15.54
N PHE A 86 -7.15 -13.52 -14.55
CA PHE A 86 -8.54 -13.38 -14.16
C PHE A 86 -8.77 -12.16 -13.26
N LEU A 87 -7.83 -11.85 -12.38
CA LEU A 87 -7.90 -10.72 -11.45
C LEU A 87 -7.72 -9.36 -12.14
N ILE A 88 -6.82 -9.26 -13.13
CA ILE A 88 -6.45 -7.98 -13.75
C ILE A 88 -7.66 -7.21 -14.30
N PRO A 89 -8.57 -7.78 -15.13
CA PRO A 89 -9.71 -7.04 -15.67
C PRO A 89 -10.68 -6.57 -14.57
N VAL A 90 -10.89 -7.38 -13.53
CA VAL A 90 -11.75 -7.03 -12.39
C VAL A 90 -11.20 -5.83 -11.63
N LEU A 91 -9.91 -5.86 -11.30
CA LEU A 91 -9.24 -4.77 -10.58
C LEU A 91 -9.17 -3.51 -11.44
N SER A 92 -8.94 -3.65 -12.77
CA SER A 92 -8.96 -2.53 -13.71
C SER A 92 -10.34 -1.86 -13.76
N GLU A 93 -11.43 -2.63 -13.80
CA GLU A 93 -12.79 -2.09 -13.79
C GLU A 93 -13.08 -1.30 -12.51
N LEU A 94 -12.67 -1.82 -11.34
CA LEU A 94 -12.82 -1.10 -10.07
C LEU A 94 -12.05 0.23 -10.08
N ILE A 95 -10.77 0.21 -10.47
CA ILE A 95 -9.91 1.41 -10.49
C ILE A 95 -10.45 2.46 -11.47
N GLN A 96 -10.88 2.05 -12.67
CA GLN A 96 -11.48 2.95 -13.67
C GLN A 96 -12.76 3.62 -13.15
N ASN A 97 -13.54 2.91 -12.33
CA ASN A 97 -14.72 3.44 -11.65
C ASN A 97 -14.38 4.25 -10.38
N ARG A 98 -13.11 4.56 -10.12
CA ARG A 98 -12.64 5.30 -8.94
C ARG A 98 -12.98 4.61 -7.62
N ILE A 99 -13.07 3.29 -7.64
CA ILE A 99 -13.21 2.44 -6.46
C ILE A 99 -11.82 1.88 -6.16
N LEU A 100 -11.28 2.17 -4.98
CA LEU A 100 -9.98 1.63 -4.57
C LEU A 100 -10.15 0.17 -4.16
N PRO A 101 -9.53 -0.79 -4.89
CA PRO A 101 -9.53 -2.19 -4.48
C PRO A 101 -8.58 -2.37 -3.29
N LEU A 102 -9.07 -3.04 -2.24
CA LEU A 102 -8.30 -3.58 -1.14
C LEU A 102 -8.32 -5.09 -1.27
N VAL A 103 -7.19 -5.69 -1.66
CA VAL A 103 -7.07 -7.14 -1.85
C VAL A 103 -6.47 -7.78 -0.61
N ILE A 104 -7.15 -8.81 -0.09
CA ILE A 104 -6.66 -9.68 0.98
C ILE A 104 -6.36 -11.03 0.36
N GLY A 105 -5.09 -11.46 0.40
CA GLY A 105 -4.67 -12.68 -0.24
C GLY A 105 -3.62 -13.47 0.55
N ASN A 106 -3.50 -14.74 0.22
CA ASN A 106 -2.58 -15.65 0.88
C ASN A 106 -1.17 -15.66 0.26
N ASP A 107 -0.95 -14.90 -0.81
CA ASP A 107 0.31 -14.89 -1.53
C ASP A 107 0.57 -13.52 -2.18
N LEU A 108 1.74 -12.95 -1.92
CA LEU A 108 2.16 -11.67 -2.50
C LEU A 108 2.17 -11.68 -4.04
N TYR A 109 2.30 -12.86 -4.67
CA TYR A 109 2.23 -13.00 -6.11
C TYR A 109 0.97 -12.38 -6.72
N PHE A 110 -0.16 -12.42 -6.02
CA PHE A 110 -1.40 -11.76 -6.45
C PHE A 110 -1.31 -10.22 -6.45
N GLY A 111 -0.35 -9.64 -5.75
CA GLY A 111 -0.03 -8.22 -5.83
C GLY A 111 0.37 -7.77 -7.23
N LEU A 112 0.91 -8.68 -8.07
CA LEU A 112 1.21 -8.41 -9.48
C LEU A 112 -0.05 -8.12 -10.32
N SER A 113 -1.21 -8.66 -9.95
CA SER A 113 -2.48 -8.33 -10.63
C SER A 113 -2.91 -6.90 -10.34
N LEU A 114 -2.77 -6.42 -9.09
CA LEU A 114 -2.99 -5.01 -8.74
C LEU A 114 -2.02 -4.10 -9.50
N TYR A 115 -0.75 -4.49 -9.54
CA TYR A 115 0.27 -3.74 -10.26
C TYR A 115 -0.06 -3.62 -11.76
N LYS A 116 -0.31 -4.74 -12.45
CA LYS A 116 -0.62 -4.77 -13.89
C LYS A 116 -1.91 -4.03 -14.21
N ALA A 117 -2.95 -4.19 -13.38
CA ALA A 117 -4.22 -3.47 -13.55
C ALA A 117 -4.01 -1.96 -13.46
N LEU A 118 -3.23 -1.49 -12.48
CA LEU A 118 -2.98 -0.07 -12.28
C LEU A 118 -2.03 0.50 -13.36
N ALA A 119 -0.94 -0.21 -13.68
CA ALA A 119 0.01 0.20 -14.72
C ALA A 119 -0.67 0.37 -16.09
N GLY A 120 -1.61 -0.51 -16.44
CA GLY A 120 -2.42 -0.40 -17.65
C GLY A 120 -3.31 0.85 -17.72
N ILE A 121 -3.59 1.49 -16.56
CA ILE A 121 -4.43 2.69 -16.48
C ILE A 121 -3.60 3.97 -16.39
N VAL A 122 -2.54 3.97 -15.55
CA VAL A 122 -1.76 5.18 -15.26
C VAL A 122 -0.43 5.25 -16.03
N GLY A 123 -0.06 4.18 -16.70
CA GLY A 123 1.20 4.04 -17.43
C GLY A 123 2.39 3.78 -16.51
N GLN A 124 2.77 4.74 -15.70
CA GLN A 124 3.88 4.63 -14.74
C GLN A 124 3.39 4.84 -13.32
N LEU A 125 3.88 4.04 -12.37
CA LEU A 125 3.45 4.10 -10.97
C LEU A 125 4.61 3.96 -9.98
N ASN A 126 4.41 4.48 -8.79
CA ASN A 126 5.25 4.26 -7.62
C ASN A 126 4.69 3.10 -6.80
N LEU A 127 5.51 2.08 -6.57
CA LEU A 127 5.19 0.93 -5.75
C LEU A 127 5.81 1.08 -4.37
N VAL A 128 5.01 0.96 -3.33
CA VAL A 128 5.47 0.80 -1.95
C VAL A 128 5.26 -0.65 -1.54
N LEU A 129 6.33 -1.31 -1.16
CA LEU A 129 6.31 -2.68 -0.68
C LEU A 129 6.76 -2.73 0.78
N VAL A 130 5.95 -3.32 1.64
CA VAL A 130 6.29 -3.58 3.05
C VAL A 130 6.53 -5.08 3.20
N ASP A 131 7.78 -5.47 3.39
CA ASP A 131 8.20 -6.86 3.41
C ASP A 131 9.47 -7.03 4.25
N ALA A 132 9.65 -8.17 4.91
CA ALA A 132 10.90 -8.53 5.58
C ALA A 132 11.98 -8.99 4.60
N GLU A 133 11.57 -9.50 3.45
CA GLU A 133 12.42 -10.05 2.41
C GLU A 133 12.20 -9.29 1.10
N ILE A 134 13.15 -9.39 0.20
CA ILE A 134 12.95 -8.93 -1.17
C ILE A 134 12.30 -10.09 -1.96
N PRO A 135 11.10 -9.91 -2.54
CA PRO A 135 10.24 -11.02 -3.01
C PRO A 135 10.82 -11.89 -4.13
N PHE A 136 12.01 -11.60 -4.65
CA PHE A 136 12.61 -12.32 -5.78
C PHE A 136 13.81 -13.18 -5.39
N GLN A 137 14.01 -13.46 -4.11
CA GLN A 137 15.28 -14.06 -3.71
C GLN A 137 15.26 -15.46 -3.14
N GLN A 138 14.33 -15.92 -2.40
CA GLN A 138 14.38 -17.30 -1.87
C GLN A 138 12.98 -17.76 -1.43
N HIS A 139 12.75 -19.06 -1.44
CA HIS A 139 11.50 -19.72 -1.02
C HIS A 139 10.27 -19.51 -1.91
N SER A 140 10.34 -18.68 -2.95
CA SER A 140 9.28 -18.60 -3.96
C SER A 140 9.56 -19.58 -5.12
N THR A 141 8.52 -19.96 -5.84
CA THR A 141 8.67 -20.74 -7.06
C THR A 141 9.46 -19.93 -8.10
N GLN A 142 10.16 -20.63 -9.01
CA GLN A 142 10.92 -19.98 -10.09
C GLN A 142 10.04 -19.00 -10.89
N GLU A 143 8.79 -19.37 -11.17
CA GLU A 143 7.82 -18.54 -11.88
C GLU A 143 7.52 -17.20 -11.15
N ARG A 144 7.42 -17.22 -9.83
CA ARG A 144 7.19 -16.00 -9.02
C ARG A 144 8.39 -15.08 -9.04
N ASN A 145 9.58 -15.64 -8.88
CA ASN A 145 10.83 -14.87 -8.96
C ASN A 145 10.97 -14.21 -10.33
N GLU A 146 10.74 -14.95 -11.40
CA GLU A 146 10.79 -14.44 -12.77
C GLU A 146 9.78 -13.31 -13.00
N ALA A 147 8.56 -13.44 -12.46
CA ALA A 147 7.52 -12.42 -12.59
C ALA A 147 7.87 -11.09 -11.87
N PHE A 148 8.43 -11.15 -10.66
CA PHE A 148 8.92 -9.97 -9.96
C PHE A 148 10.19 -9.40 -10.59
N GLN A 149 11.11 -10.24 -11.05
CA GLN A 149 12.28 -9.80 -11.79
C GLN A 149 11.91 -9.09 -13.10
N ALA A 150 10.93 -9.62 -13.84
CA ALA A 150 10.42 -8.99 -15.04
C ALA A 150 9.83 -7.59 -14.78
N LEU A 151 9.13 -7.43 -13.64
CA LEU A 151 8.62 -6.14 -13.20
C LEU A 151 9.74 -5.13 -12.96
N LEU A 152 10.87 -5.56 -12.38
CA LEU A 152 12.00 -4.68 -12.10
C LEU A 152 12.89 -4.42 -13.30
N SER A 153 13.04 -5.39 -14.20
CA SER A 153 14.00 -5.35 -15.31
C SER A 153 13.44 -4.71 -16.58
N SER A 154 12.12 -4.75 -16.77
CA SER A 154 11.49 -4.27 -18.00
C SER A 154 11.18 -2.79 -17.95
N LYS A 155 11.71 -2.01 -18.90
CA LYS A 155 11.31 -0.60 -19.09
C LYS A 155 9.82 -0.46 -19.44
N GLU A 156 9.21 -1.52 -19.96
CA GLU A 156 7.78 -1.57 -20.31
C GLU A 156 6.89 -1.90 -19.08
N SER A 157 7.48 -2.24 -17.95
CA SER A 157 6.73 -2.63 -16.76
C SER A 157 5.85 -1.50 -16.20
N GLY A 158 6.20 -0.25 -16.48
CA GLY A 158 5.52 0.91 -15.89
C GLY A 158 5.97 1.23 -14.46
N LEU A 159 7.01 0.57 -13.94
CA LEU A 159 7.57 0.92 -12.63
C LEU A 159 8.39 2.20 -12.76
N PHE A 160 7.94 3.25 -12.10
CA PHE A 160 8.71 4.48 -12.01
C PHE A 160 9.62 4.49 -10.78
N HIS A 161 9.07 4.08 -9.64
CA HIS A 161 9.82 4.06 -8.39
C HIS A 161 9.36 2.94 -7.48
N LEU A 162 10.32 2.38 -6.73
CA LEU A 162 10.10 1.38 -5.69
C LEU A 162 10.58 1.91 -4.34
N SER A 163 9.70 1.87 -3.33
CA SER A 163 10.08 2.03 -1.92
C SER A 163 9.86 0.70 -1.21
N LEU A 164 10.93 0.11 -0.66
CA LEU A 164 10.87 -1.13 0.12
C LEU A 164 11.06 -0.80 1.60
N LEU A 165 10.05 -1.11 2.41
CA LEU A 165 10.00 -0.77 3.83
C LEU A 165 10.06 -2.05 4.69
N GLY A 166 10.94 -2.06 5.67
CA GLY A 166 10.99 -3.11 6.69
C GLY A 166 11.88 -4.30 6.34
N TYR A 167 12.58 -4.28 5.20
CA TYR A 167 13.42 -5.40 4.80
C TYR A 167 14.56 -5.65 5.81
N GLN A 168 14.97 -6.93 5.91
CA GLN A 168 15.99 -7.38 6.83
C GLN A 168 17.20 -7.87 6.04
N THR A 169 18.36 -7.25 6.25
CA THR A 169 19.58 -7.48 5.45
C THR A 169 20.04 -8.93 5.49
N HIS A 170 19.80 -9.65 6.60
CA HIS A 170 20.23 -11.03 6.73
C HIS A 170 19.36 -12.04 5.94
N TYR A 171 18.24 -11.58 5.38
CA TYR A 171 17.41 -12.37 4.44
C TYR A 171 17.65 -11.98 2.98
N THR A 172 18.52 -11.01 2.72
CA THR A 172 18.65 -10.42 1.39
C THR A 172 20.08 -10.55 0.88
N SER A 173 20.28 -11.00 -0.37
CA SER A 173 21.61 -11.06 -0.94
C SER A 173 22.16 -9.65 -1.21
N PRO A 174 23.47 -9.45 -1.02
CA PRO A 174 24.12 -8.17 -1.34
C PRO A 174 23.97 -7.75 -2.81
N GLU A 175 23.88 -8.73 -3.72
CA GLU A 175 23.69 -8.49 -5.16
C GLU A 175 22.33 -7.84 -5.43
N THR A 176 21.27 -8.33 -4.78
CA THR A 176 19.92 -7.77 -4.93
C THR A 176 19.83 -6.37 -4.33
N VAL A 177 20.44 -6.14 -3.18
CA VAL A 177 20.50 -4.78 -2.61
C VAL A 177 21.17 -3.82 -3.59
N ARG A 178 22.36 -4.19 -4.13
CA ARG A 178 23.05 -3.36 -5.13
C ARG A 178 22.23 -3.14 -6.40
N MET A 179 21.53 -4.16 -6.88
CA MET A 179 20.65 -4.02 -8.04
C MET A 179 19.54 -2.98 -7.79
N LEU A 180 18.88 -3.02 -6.63
CA LEU A 180 17.84 -2.07 -6.27
C LEU A 180 18.38 -0.66 -6.03
N GLU A 181 19.55 -0.53 -5.42
CA GLU A 181 20.26 0.75 -5.25
C GLU A 181 20.58 1.37 -6.62
N ASN A 182 21.05 0.57 -7.59
CA ASN A 182 21.30 1.02 -8.96
C ASN A 182 20.02 1.45 -9.70
N MET A 183 18.86 0.93 -9.29
CA MET A 183 17.55 1.38 -9.78
C MET A 183 17.02 2.62 -9.04
N ASN A 184 17.81 3.19 -8.14
CA ASN A 184 17.42 4.29 -7.26
C ASN A 184 16.17 3.98 -6.41
N ALA A 185 16.00 2.71 -5.99
CA ALA A 185 14.93 2.34 -5.07
C ALA A 185 15.22 2.88 -3.66
N ASP A 186 14.17 3.27 -2.94
CA ASP A 186 14.28 3.59 -1.52
C ASP A 186 14.26 2.31 -0.69
N LEU A 187 15.36 2.02 -0.01
CA LEU A 187 15.53 0.80 0.77
C LEU A 187 15.60 1.13 2.27
N LEU A 188 14.49 0.98 2.98
CA LEU A 188 14.39 1.27 4.40
C LEU A 188 14.38 -0.02 5.22
N ARG A 189 15.51 -0.28 5.90
CA ARG A 189 15.68 -1.45 6.78
C ARG A 189 14.71 -1.38 7.96
N LEU A 190 14.35 -2.55 8.49
CA LEU A 190 13.48 -2.67 9.66
C LEU A 190 13.86 -1.72 10.80
N GLY A 191 15.16 -1.62 11.13
CA GLY A 191 15.64 -0.74 12.19
C GLY A 191 15.36 0.73 11.92
N MET A 192 15.49 1.19 10.68
CA MET A 192 15.19 2.58 10.27
C MET A 192 13.69 2.86 10.39
N VAL A 193 12.84 1.94 9.91
CA VAL A 193 11.38 2.06 10.01
C VAL A 193 10.94 2.18 11.47
N LYS A 194 11.49 1.33 12.35
CA LYS A 194 11.14 1.33 13.78
C LYS A 194 11.70 2.51 14.56
N ALA A 195 12.84 3.05 14.16
CA ALA A 195 13.47 4.18 14.86
C ALA A 195 12.64 5.47 14.75
N ASN A 196 11.99 5.69 13.61
CA ASN A 196 11.19 6.90 13.40
C ASN A 196 10.04 6.63 12.41
N LEU A 197 9.00 5.98 12.86
CA LEU A 197 7.84 5.63 12.04
C LEU A 197 7.15 6.84 11.37
N PRO A 198 7.05 8.03 11.99
CA PRO A 198 6.51 9.21 11.32
C PRO A 198 7.29 9.65 10.08
N GLU A 199 8.61 9.45 10.03
CA GLU A 199 9.45 9.79 8.87
C GLU A 199 9.27 8.81 7.69
N ILE A 200 8.52 7.72 7.87
CA ILE A 200 8.16 6.78 6.81
C ILE A 200 6.94 7.27 6.01
N GLU A 201 6.11 8.15 6.60
CA GLU A 201 4.88 8.65 5.96
C GLU A 201 5.12 9.22 4.55
N PRO A 202 6.15 10.05 4.29
CA PRO A 202 6.38 10.57 2.94
C PRO A 202 6.66 9.49 1.87
N PHE A 203 7.36 8.40 2.22
CA PHE A 203 7.59 7.28 1.29
C PHE A 203 6.28 6.57 0.96
N ILE A 204 5.42 6.33 1.97
CA ILE A 204 4.12 5.70 1.80
C ILE A 204 3.21 6.61 0.96
N ARG A 205 3.20 7.91 1.23
CA ARG A 205 2.37 8.89 0.53
C ARG A 205 2.75 9.06 -0.93
N ASP A 206 4.00 8.76 -1.32
CA ASP A 206 4.44 8.79 -2.71
C ASP A 206 3.94 7.58 -3.53
N GLY A 207 3.38 6.56 -2.89
CA GLY A 207 2.87 5.35 -3.56
C GLY A 207 1.56 5.56 -4.30
N ASP A 208 1.48 5.03 -5.53
CA ASP A 208 0.23 4.80 -6.25
C ASP A 208 -0.38 3.45 -5.88
N LEU A 209 0.47 2.47 -5.58
CA LEU A 209 0.14 1.13 -5.11
C LEU A 209 0.94 0.82 -3.85
N GLN A 210 0.28 0.28 -2.82
CA GLN A 210 0.98 -0.31 -1.68
C GLN A 210 0.62 -1.77 -1.52
N LEU A 211 1.65 -2.60 -1.36
CA LEU A 211 1.55 -4.02 -1.04
C LEU A 211 2.21 -4.26 0.33
N VAL A 212 1.53 -4.98 1.18
CA VAL A 212 2.03 -5.37 2.50
C VAL A 212 2.06 -6.89 2.58
N HIS A 213 3.21 -7.45 2.85
CA HIS A 213 3.38 -8.87 3.11
C HIS A 213 3.46 -9.11 4.62
N ILE A 214 2.69 -10.07 5.11
CA ILE A 214 2.57 -10.33 6.55
C ILE A 214 3.87 -10.80 7.19
N ASN A 215 4.81 -11.35 6.42
CA ASN A 215 6.14 -11.71 6.93
C ASN A 215 6.96 -10.49 7.44
N ALA A 216 6.55 -9.26 7.09
CA ALA A 216 7.11 -8.06 7.70
C ALA A 216 6.83 -7.97 9.21
N LEU A 217 5.80 -8.65 9.70
CA LEU A 217 5.45 -8.70 11.12
C LEU A 217 6.23 -9.84 11.82
N LYS A 218 6.62 -9.60 13.06
CA LYS A 218 7.25 -10.64 13.88
C LYS A 218 6.28 -11.78 14.23
N GLN A 219 6.79 -13.00 14.27
CA GLN A 219 6.05 -14.22 14.55
C GLN A 219 5.18 -14.16 15.82
N ALA A 220 5.69 -13.50 16.86
CA ALA A 220 4.99 -13.41 18.14
C ALA A 220 3.61 -12.75 18.04
N GLU A 221 3.40 -11.89 17.05
CA GLU A 221 2.16 -11.14 16.84
C GLU A 221 1.36 -11.61 15.61
N ALA A 222 2.05 -12.22 14.64
CA ALA A 222 1.43 -12.73 13.42
C ALA A 222 1.98 -14.13 13.08
N PRO A 223 1.60 -15.20 13.83
CA PRO A 223 2.10 -16.55 13.61
C PRO A 223 1.60 -17.20 12.31
N GLY A 224 0.50 -16.74 11.74
CA GLY A 224 -0.16 -17.29 10.53
C GLY A 224 0.59 -16.96 9.24
N GLN A 225 1.86 -17.36 9.16
CA GLN A 225 2.77 -17.13 8.04
C GLN A 225 3.45 -18.44 7.66
N VAL A 226 3.90 -18.56 6.40
CA VAL A 226 4.67 -19.72 5.93
C VAL A 226 6.08 -19.71 6.54
N ASN A 227 6.75 -18.57 6.54
CA ASN A 227 8.11 -18.38 7.02
C ASN A 227 8.16 -17.27 8.09
N PRO A 228 7.69 -17.55 9.30
CA PRO A 228 7.62 -16.51 10.33
C PRO A 228 9.01 -16.18 10.88
N SER A 229 9.30 -14.89 11.06
CA SER A 229 10.55 -14.38 11.63
C SER A 229 10.34 -13.92 13.08
N PRO A 230 11.33 -14.14 13.99
CA PRO A 230 11.28 -13.59 15.35
C PRO A 230 11.39 -12.05 15.36
N SER A 231 11.99 -11.48 14.33
CA SER A 231 12.16 -10.04 14.16
C SER A 231 11.17 -9.51 13.12
N GLY A 232 10.63 -8.32 13.33
CA GLY A 232 9.68 -7.70 12.42
C GLY A 232 9.03 -6.46 13.01
N LEU A 233 8.11 -5.91 12.26
CA LEU A 233 7.21 -4.86 12.73
C LEU A 233 6.26 -5.41 13.79
N THR A 234 5.79 -4.55 14.69
CA THR A 234 4.65 -4.87 15.55
C THR A 234 3.33 -4.69 14.77
N VAL A 235 2.23 -5.17 15.33
CA VAL A 235 0.89 -4.91 14.76
C VAL A 235 0.60 -3.41 14.77
N GLU A 236 1.00 -2.69 15.83
CA GLU A 236 0.82 -1.22 15.91
C GLU A 236 1.62 -0.48 14.84
N ASP A 237 2.89 -0.84 14.60
CA ASP A 237 3.71 -0.27 13.52
C ASP A 237 3.00 -0.47 12.16
N SER A 238 2.50 -1.69 11.93
CA SER A 238 1.83 -2.07 10.68
C SER A 238 0.48 -1.38 10.51
N CYS A 239 -0.30 -1.22 11.58
CA CYS A 239 -1.53 -0.44 11.58
C CYS A 239 -1.26 1.03 11.24
N GLN A 240 -0.20 1.62 11.79
CA GLN A 240 0.18 2.99 11.47
C GLN A 240 0.62 3.15 10.01
N ILE A 241 1.38 2.19 9.46
CA ILE A 241 1.76 2.13 8.04
C ILE A 241 0.50 2.05 7.15
N CYS A 242 -0.45 1.17 7.49
CA CYS A 242 -1.72 1.05 6.75
C CYS A 242 -2.56 2.33 6.85
N ARG A 243 -2.57 3.00 8.00
CA ARG A 243 -3.24 4.28 8.17
C ARG A 243 -2.63 5.36 7.29
N TYR A 244 -1.30 5.46 7.22
CA TYR A 244 -0.61 6.39 6.32
C TYR A 244 -0.96 6.13 4.85
N ALA A 245 -1.01 4.85 4.44
CA ALA A 245 -1.46 4.47 3.10
C ALA A 245 -2.90 4.93 2.82
N GLY A 246 -3.81 4.65 3.74
CA GLY A 246 -5.19 5.11 3.66
C GLY A 246 -5.31 6.62 3.49
N MET A 247 -4.52 7.40 4.24
CA MET A 247 -4.50 8.87 4.19
C MET A 247 -3.92 9.46 2.89
N SER A 248 -3.23 8.67 2.06
CA SER A 248 -2.65 9.17 0.81
C SER A 248 -3.72 9.40 -0.24
N ASP A 249 -3.89 10.64 -0.68
CA ASP A 249 -4.79 10.99 -1.78
C ASP A 249 -4.29 10.48 -3.16
N LYS A 250 -3.00 10.08 -3.25
CA LYS A 250 -2.38 9.52 -4.44
C LYS A 250 -2.66 8.03 -4.60
N LEU A 251 -2.79 7.28 -3.48
CA LEU A 251 -2.94 5.83 -3.51
C LEU A 251 -4.23 5.39 -4.20
N LYS A 252 -4.13 4.46 -5.16
CA LYS A 252 -5.23 3.95 -5.98
C LYS A 252 -5.55 2.47 -5.77
N ALA A 253 -4.62 1.71 -5.20
CA ALA A 253 -4.82 0.30 -4.89
C ALA A 253 -3.99 -0.12 -3.67
N PHE A 254 -4.50 -1.09 -2.91
CA PHE A 254 -3.88 -1.58 -1.68
C PHE A 254 -4.03 -3.09 -1.56
N GLY A 255 -2.99 -3.81 -1.13
CA GLY A 255 -3.03 -5.24 -0.94
C GLY A 255 -2.33 -5.71 0.33
N LEU A 256 -2.92 -6.69 1.02
CA LEU A 256 -2.39 -7.40 2.18
C LEU A 256 -2.25 -8.88 1.83
N PHE A 257 -1.05 -9.43 1.94
CA PHE A 257 -0.73 -10.76 1.44
C PHE A 257 0.09 -11.59 2.42
N GLY A 258 0.11 -12.92 2.19
CA GLY A 258 0.97 -13.85 2.93
C GLY A 258 0.34 -14.43 4.19
N PHE A 259 -0.89 -14.06 4.51
CA PHE A 259 -1.62 -14.67 5.61
C PHE A 259 -2.07 -16.10 5.25
N ARG A 260 -1.86 -17.03 6.18
CA ARG A 260 -2.27 -18.43 6.11
C ARG A 260 -3.08 -18.82 7.33
N HIS A 261 -4.35 -19.05 7.15
CA HIS A 261 -5.27 -19.42 8.22
C HIS A 261 -4.86 -20.72 8.91
N GLU A 262 -4.33 -21.69 8.18
CA GLU A 262 -3.90 -22.98 8.69
C GLU A 262 -2.80 -22.91 9.76
N TYR A 263 -1.98 -21.83 9.74
CA TYR A 263 -0.93 -21.56 10.72
C TYR A 263 -1.36 -20.53 11.78
N ASP A 264 -2.58 -19.99 11.70
CA ASP A 264 -3.04 -18.92 12.58
C ASP A 264 -3.48 -19.46 13.94
N HIS A 265 -2.66 -19.26 14.96
CA HIS A 265 -2.99 -19.69 16.31
C HIS A 265 -3.91 -18.69 17.00
N ARG A 266 -5.08 -19.14 17.46
CA ARG A 266 -6.09 -18.32 18.18
C ARG A 266 -6.55 -17.08 17.41
N ASN A 267 -6.52 -17.11 16.11
CA ASN A 267 -6.86 -15.99 15.22
C ASN A 267 -5.97 -14.74 15.43
N ALA A 268 -4.75 -14.89 15.96
CA ALA A 268 -3.88 -13.76 16.26
C ALA A 268 -3.54 -12.96 14.99
N THR A 269 -3.18 -13.66 13.91
CA THR A 269 -2.83 -13.02 12.64
C THR A 269 -4.04 -12.47 11.91
N SER A 270 -5.15 -13.20 11.88
CA SER A 270 -6.39 -12.70 11.28
C SER A 270 -6.92 -11.45 12.00
N GLN A 271 -6.77 -11.37 13.34
CA GLN A 271 -7.05 -10.15 14.10
C GLN A 271 -6.10 -9.01 13.75
N ALA A 272 -4.80 -9.28 13.63
CA ALA A 272 -3.81 -8.28 13.23
C ALA A 272 -4.12 -7.71 11.84
N VAL A 273 -4.38 -8.58 10.85
CA VAL A 273 -4.75 -8.16 9.49
C VAL A 273 -6.05 -7.37 9.48
N ALA A 274 -7.05 -7.81 10.25
CA ALA A 274 -8.32 -7.09 10.38
C ALA A 274 -8.12 -5.66 10.95
N GLN A 275 -7.26 -5.49 11.97
CA GLN A 275 -6.90 -4.18 12.49
C GLN A 275 -6.17 -3.33 11.44
N MET A 276 -5.21 -3.89 10.70
CA MET A 276 -4.50 -3.19 9.63
C MET A 276 -5.47 -2.68 8.56
N VAL A 277 -6.45 -3.50 8.15
CA VAL A 277 -7.52 -3.09 7.22
C VAL A 277 -8.38 -1.98 7.81
N TRP A 278 -8.74 -2.09 9.07
CA TRP A 278 -9.53 -1.08 9.77
C TRP A 278 -8.80 0.27 9.83
N TYR A 279 -7.50 0.26 10.18
CA TYR A 279 -6.68 1.48 10.19
C TYR A 279 -6.46 2.06 8.79
N PHE A 280 -6.43 1.22 7.75
CA PHE A 280 -6.47 1.70 6.38
C PHE A 280 -7.77 2.44 6.08
N PHE A 281 -8.93 1.93 6.51
CA PHE A 281 -10.22 2.62 6.36
C PHE A 281 -10.26 3.93 7.14
N ASP A 282 -9.73 3.95 8.37
CA ASP A 282 -9.60 5.18 9.15
C ASP A 282 -8.77 6.23 8.42
N GLY A 283 -7.61 5.84 7.90
CA GLY A 283 -6.79 6.71 7.07
C GLY A 283 -7.54 7.23 5.84
N PHE A 284 -8.22 6.36 5.11
CA PHE A 284 -8.97 6.72 3.91
C PHE A 284 -10.14 7.68 4.22
N TYR A 285 -10.84 7.46 5.32
CA TYR A 285 -11.90 8.36 5.79
C TYR A 285 -11.38 9.76 6.09
N HIS A 286 -10.14 9.88 6.56
CA HIS A 286 -9.50 11.15 6.88
C HIS A 286 -8.75 11.81 5.74
N ARG A 287 -8.90 11.37 4.48
CA ARG A 287 -8.38 12.07 3.31
C ARG A 287 -8.92 13.49 3.24
N LYS A 288 -8.08 14.45 2.90
CA LYS A 288 -8.44 15.87 2.84
C LYS A 288 -8.46 16.45 1.43
N GLY A 289 -8.30 15.61 0.38
CA GLY A 289 -8.16 16.07 -0.98
C GLY A 289 -6.92 16.95 -1.15
N ASP A 290 -5.82 16.51 -0.58
CA ASP A 290 -4.54 17.17 -0.62
C ASP A 290 -3.79 16.83 -1.92
N PHE A 291 -2.61 17.42 -2.15
CA PHE A 291 -1.83 17.08 -3.34
C PHE A 291 -1.54 15.55 -3.40
N PRO A 292 -1.65 14.88 -4.58
CA PRO A 292 -1.89 15.45 -5.92
C PRO A 292 -3.36 15.66 -6.31
N ALA A 293 -4.32 15.43 -5.42
CA ALA A 293 -5.73 15.60 -5.72
C ALA A 293 -6.11 17.09 -5.95
N SER A 294 -5.45 18.01 -5.23
CA SER A 294 -5.63 19.45 -5.38
C SER A 294 -4.37 20.22 -4.96
N PHE A 295 -4.11 21.35 -5.59
CA PHE A 295 -3.11 22.34 -5.19
C PHE A 295 -3.64 23.36 -4.17
N ASP A 296 -4.95 23.35 -3.92
CA ASP A 296 -5.58 24.30 -3.02
C ASP A 296 -5.06 24.18 -1.59
N GLY A 297 -4.61 25.31 -1.03
CA GLY A 297 -4.08 25.38 0.32
C GLY A 297 -2.62 24.96 0.44
N LEU A 298 -1.89 24.79 -0.67
CA LEU A 298 -0.44 24.71 -0.65
C LEU A 298 0.18 26.09 -0.49
N VAL A 299 1.11 26.24 0.45
CA VAL A 299 1.91 27.45 0.69
C VAL A 299 3.34 27.17 0.32
N GLU A 300 3.91 28.08 -0.45
CA GLU A 300 5.30 28.00 -0.90
C GLU A 300 6.28 28.52 0.17
N TYR A 301 7.39 27.84 0.33
CA TYR A 301 8.54 28.21 1.16
C TYR A 301 9.81 28.07 0.33
N ILE A 302 10.54 29.16 0.18
CA ILE A 302 11.79 29.20 -0.58
C ILE A 302 12.95 29.20 0.40
N VAL A 303 13.93 28.30 0.20
CA VAL A 303 15.14 28.19 1.00
C VAL A 303 16.34 28.39 0.09
N GLU A 304 17.09 29.47 0.31
CA GLU A 304 18.36 29.72 -0.37
C GLU A 304 19.48 28.91 0.29
N LEU A 305 20.20 28.12 -0.50
CA LEU A 305 21.36 27.38 -0.06
C LEU A 305 22.63 28.10 -0.46
N LYS A 306 23.59 28.20 0.46
CA LYS A 306 24.89 28.83 0.19
C LYS A 306 25.74 28.06 -0.83
N GLN A 307 25.50 26.76 -0.95
CA GLN A 307 26.33 25.85 -1.77
C GLN A 307 25.62 25.45 -3.08
N ALA A 308 24.40 25.93 -3.36
CA ALA A 308 23.68 25.62 -4.58
C ALA A 308 23.34 26.91 -5.35
N ASP A 309 23.45 26.84 -6.68
CA ASP A 309 23.16 27.98 -7.56
C ASP A 309 21.64 28.26 -7.75
N TYR A 310 20.80 27.48 -7.08
CA TYR A 310 19.34 27.61 -7.16
C TYR A 310 18.68 27.40 -5.78
N PRO A 311 17.58 28.13 -5.50
CA PRO A 311 16.84 27.93 -4.26
C PRO A 311 16.04 26.64 -4.29
N LEU A 312 15.86 26.05 -3.11
CA LEU A 312 14.93 24.92 -2.93
C LEU A 312 13.53 25.45 -2.61
N THR A 313 12.55 24.93 -3.33
CA THR A 313 11.14 25.25 -3.08
C THR A 313 10.46 24.11 -2.35
N PHE A 314 9.89 24.43 -1.20
CA PHE A 314 9.05 23.54 -0.41
C PHE A 314 7.60 24.01 -0.46
N TRP A 315 6.70 23.07 -0.40
CA TRP A 315 5.27 23.30 -0.35
C TRP A 315 4.67 22.67 0.90
N LYS A 316 3.89 23.43 1.64
CA LYS A 316 3.20 22.95 2.85
C LYS A 316 1.70 23.05 2.68
N SER A 317 0.98 21.96 2.93
CA SER A 317 -0.48 21.99 2.96
C SER A 317 -1.00 22.64 4.23
N GLN A 318 -1.91 23.60 4.08
CA GLN A 318 -2.68 24.17 5.19
C GLN A 318 -3.75 23.19 5.70
N LYS A 319 -4.18 22.20 4.88
CA LYS A 319 -5.22 21.22 5.23
C LYS A 319 -4.69 20.13 6.16
N THR A 320 -3.42 19.71 5.95
CA THR A 320 -2.84 18.53 6.61
C THR A 320 -1.54 18.82 7.33
N GLY A 321 -0.89 19.95 7.06
CA GLY A 321 0.47 20.25 7.53
C GLY A 321 1.58 19.44 6.84
N ARG A 322 1.25 18.63 5.82
CA ARG A 322 2.20 17.82 5.06
C ARG A 322 3.06 18.69 4.15
N TRP A 323 4.26 18.20 3.87
CA TRP A 323 5.27 18.89 3.09
C TRP A 323 5.62 18.16 1.81
N TRP A 324 5.97 18.92 0.78
CA TRP A 324 6.57 18.46 -0.46
C TRP A 324 7.76 19.34 -0.79
N ILE A 325 8.78 18.75 -1.43
CA ILE A 325 9.88 19.47 -2.03
C ILE A 325 9.72 19.43 -3.54
N GLN A 326 9.95 20.56 -4.19
CA GLN A 326 9.89 20.65 -5.64
C GLN A 326 11.25 20.23 -6.22
N ALA A 327 11.25 19.14 -7.00
CA ALA A 327 12.40 18.82 -7.83
C ALA A 327 12.50 19.84 -8.98
N PRO A 328 13.72 20.24 -9.39
CA PRO A 328 13.88 21.06 -10.58
C PRO A 328 13.22 20.42 -11.80
N ALA A 329 12.70 21.27 -12.70
CA ALA A 329 12.16 20.80 -13.95
C ALA A 329 13.30 20.24 -14.80
N GLY A 330 13.35 18.91 -14.93
CA GLY A 330 14.25 18.24 -15.85
C GLY A 330 13.74 18.36 -17.28
N THR A 331 14.61 18.06 -18.23
CA THR A 331 14.29 17.96 -19.66
C THR A 331 13.48 16.70 -20.01
N SER A 332 12.87 16.02 -19.03
CA SER A 332 12.15 14.79 -19.29
C SER A 332 10.85 15.10 -20.07
N ASP A 333 10.69 14.47 -21.22
CA ASP A 333 9.55 14.57 -22.14
C ASP A 333 8.19 14.08 -21.57
N ASN A 334 8.06 13.90 -20.25
CA ASN A 334 6.83 13.44 -19.63
C ASN A 334 6.13 14.56 -18.83
N PRO A 335 5.28 15.38 -19.48
CA PRO A 335 4.61 16.53 -18.87
C PRO A 335 3.53 16.14 -17.82
N GLN A 336 3.26 14.84 -17.65
CA GLN A 336 2.21 14.36 -16.73
C GLN A 336 2.70 14.09 -15.31
N ARG A 337 4.03 14.20 -15.03
CA ARG A 337 4.55 13.98 -13.69
C ARG A 337 4.74 15.24 -12.91
N HIS A 338 4.13 15.24 -11.74
CA HIS A 338 4.34 16.31 -10.78
C HIS A 338 5.76 16.24 -10.21
N HIS A 339 6.45 17.36 -10.24
CA HIS A 339 7.78 17.51 -9.65
C HIS A 339 7.75 17.72 -8.12
N LEU A 340 6.57 17.62 -7.48
CA LEU A 340 6.44 17.71 -6.04
C LEU A 340 6.61 16.34 -5.41
N ILE A 341 7.68 16.18 -4.64
CA ILE A 341 8.04 14.94 -3.97
C ILE A 341 7.64 15.05 -2.50
N PRO A 342 6.90 14.08 -1.96
CA PRO A 342 6.59 14.07 -0.54
C PRO A 342 7.84 14.14 0.32
N CYS A 343 7.85 15.03 1.29
CA CYS A 343 8.94 15.18 2.25
C CYS A 343 8.39 15.41 3.67
N SER A 344 9.28 15.44 4.64
CA SER A 344 8.96 15.73 6.03
C SER A 344 9.32 17.16 6.43
N TYR A 345 8.89 17.60 7.60
CA TYR A 345 9.36 18.85 8.18
C TYR A 345 10.84 18.79 8.54
N ALA A 346 11.39 17.61 8.82
CA ALA A 346 12.81 17.44 9.07
C ALA A 346 13.63 17.77 7.82
N ASP A 347 13.19 17.35 6.64
CA ASP A 347 13.83 17.67 5.35
C ASP A 347 13.89 19.20 5.13
N TYR A 348 12.78 19.91 5.44
CA TYR A 348 12.76 21.37 5.38
C TYR A 348 13.76 22.03 6.36
N LYS A 349 13.82 21.52 7.59
CA LYS A 349 14.78 22.04 8.60
C LYS A 349 16.24 21.81 8.19
N MET A 350 16.56 20.65 7.61
CA MET A 350 17.90 20.36 7.07
C MET A 350 18.28 21.38 6.00
N ALA A 351 17.38 21.66 5.06
CA ALA A 351 17.60 22.67 4.03
C ALA A 351 17.83 24.07 4.64
N CYS A 352 17.09 24.45 5.68
CA CYS A 352 17.31 25.72 6.39
C CYS A 352 18.68 25.78 7.12
N GLN A 353 19.31 24.62 7.36
CA GLN A 353 20.67 24.50 7.94
C GLN A 353 21.75 24.39 6.87
N ASP A 354 21.43 24.65 5.60
CA ASP A 354 22.35 24.57 4.46
C ASP A 354 22.77 23.13 4.11
N GLU A 355 21.92 22.14 4.46
CA GLU A 355 22.12 20.72 4.18
C GLU A 355 21.10 20.22 3.17
N LEU A 356 21.54 19.43 2.16
CA LEU A 356 20.65 18.86 1.17
C LEU A 356 19.94 17.61 1.74
N PRO A 357 18.61 17.56 1.76
CA PRO A 357 17.88 16.37 2.17
C PRO A 357 18.21 15.17 1.26
N GLU A 358 18.51 14.01 1.85
CA GLU A 358 18.80 12.78 1.10
C GLU A 358 17.66 12.41 0.14
N ARG A 359 16.42 12.66 0.55
CA ARG A 359 15.22 12.44 -0.25
C ARG A 359 15.24 13.26 -1.55
N LEU A 360 15.74 14.49 -1.52
CA LEU A 360 15.92 15.31 -2.71
C LEU A 360 16.99 14.72 -3.62
N LEU A 361 18.11 14.28 -3.06
CA LEU A 361 19.19 13.65 -3.82
C LEU A 361 18.73 12.35 -4.50
N SER A 362 17.94 11.52 -3.80
CA SER A 362 17.32 10.33 -4.38
C SER A 362 16.36 10.70 -5.50
N ALA A 363 15.58 11.75 -5.32
CA ALA A 363 14.67 12.23 -6.34
C ALA A 363 15.37 12.75 -7.59
N PHE A 364 16.46 13.50 -7.45
CA PHE A 364 17.28 13.89 -8.60
C PHE A 364 17.71 12.69 -9.45
N LYS A 365 18.21 11.63 -8.83
CA LYS A 365 18.60 10.41 -9.53
C LYS A 365 17.48 9.69 -10.26
N ARG A 366 16.20 9.96 -9.90
CA ARG A 366 15.03 9.39 -10.57
C ARG A 366 14.58 10.19 -11.79
N PHE A 367 14.80 11.50 -11.77
CA PHE A 367 14.32 12.42 -12.82
C PHE A 367 15.40 12.78 -13.85
N PHE A 368 16.68 12.56 -13.52
CA PHE A 368 17.85 12.86 -14.34
C PHE A 368 18.76 11.65 -14.50
#